data_b8057ff59ce863e14061198f05c859a6
#
_entry.id   b8057ff59ce863e14061198f05c859a6
#
_cell.length_a   1.000
_cell.length_b   1.000
_cell.length_c   1.000
_cell.angle_alpha   90.00
_cell.angle_beta   90.00
_cell.angle_gamma   90.00
#
_symmetry.space_group_name_H-M   'P 1'
#
loop_
_entity.id
_entity.type
_entity.pdbx_description
1 polymer ?
#
loop_
_entity_poly.entity_id
_entity_poly.type
_entity_poly.pdbx_seq_one_letter_code
_entity_poly.pdbx_strand_id
1 'polypeptide(L)'
;MAGLNLTHEFGIDEQIIADLRSIDNQVASFAADLFDFYLMSYQKRTRGQRVPLHDPCAVLAITHPELFEFELRNVTVETEGAYTRGMTVVDQRGWGDQPLNCEVAYKIDRDRGMQIFLETMSTYTEN
;
A
#
# COMPACT_ATOMS: atom_id res chain seq x y z
N MET A 1 -4.09 1.13 10.77
CA MET A 1 -4.88 0.74 9.58
C MET A 1 -4.36 1.46 8.35
N ALA A 2 -3.97 0.73 7.31
CA ALA A 2 -3.63 1.28 6.00
C ALA A 2 -4.81 1.00 5.04
N GLY A 3 -5.71 1.97 4.92
CA GLY A 3 -6.92 1.84 4.10
C GLY A 3 -6.65 2.11 2.62
N LEU A 4 -7.64 1.86 1.76
CA LEU A 4 -7.52 2.06 0.30
C LEU A 4 -7.20 3.52 -0.08
N ASN A 5 -7.65 4.48 0.73
CA ASN A 5 -7.32 5.90 0.56
C ASN A 5 -5.80 6.15 0.50
N LEU A 6 -5.04 5.41 1.31
CA LEU A 6 -3.60 5.50 1.37
C LEU A 6 -2.92 4.55 0.37
N THR A 7 -3.33 3.29 0.35
CA THR A 7 -2.61 2.27 -0.43
C THR A 7 -2.66 2.51 -1.94
N HIS A 8 -3.66 3.25 -2.42
CA HIS A 8 -3.72 3.70 -3.82
C HIS A 8 -2.64 4.75 -4.16
N GLU A 9 -2.08 5.44 -3.17
CA GLU A 9 -0.96 6.37 -3.38
C GLU A 9 0.39 5.63 -3.46
N PHE A 10 0.48 4.44 -2.88
CA PHE A 10 1.66 3.59 -2.88
C PHE A 10 1.61 2.59 -4.02
N GLY A 11 1.90 3.05 -5.24
CA GLY A 11 1.81 2.24 -6.46
C GLY A 11 3.12 2.11 -7.22
N ILE A 12 3.26 0.98 -7.91
CA ILE A 12 4.35 0.67 -8.85
C ILE A 12 3.97 1.17 -10.23
N ASP A 13 4.92 1.81 -10.89
CA ASP A 13 4.89 2.24 -12.29
C ASP A 13 5.98 1.54 -13.11
N GLU A 14 6.04 1.86 -14.40
CA GLU A 14 7.02 1.29 -15.32
C GLU A 14 8.47 1.55 -14.88
N GLN A 15 8.74 2.69 -14.21
CA GLN A 15 10.08 3.00 -13.72
C GLN A 15 10.51 2.05 -12.60
N ILE A 16 9.65 1.81 -11.61
CA ILE A 16 9.94 0.87 -10.52
C ILE A 16 10.13 -0.56 -11.06
N ILE A 17 9.38 -0.95 -12.09
CA ILE A 17 9.57 -2.26 -12.76
C ILE A 17 10.94 -2.31 -13.44
N ALA A 18 11.36 -1.24 -14.10
CA ALA A 18 12.69 -1.17 -14.72
C ALA A 18 13.81 -1.21 -13.67
N ASP A 19 13.64 -0.53 -12.54
CA ASP A 19 14.59 -0.54 -11.43
C ASP A 19 14.71 -1.95 -10.83
N LEU A 20 13.60 -2.68 -10.64
CA LEU A 20 13.60 -4.08 -10.21
C LEU A 20 14.38 -4.96 -11.19
N ARG A 21 14.20 -4.78 -12.51
CA ARG A 21 14.92 -5.55 -13.52
C ARG A 21 16.42 -5.26 -13.53
N SER A 22 16.86 -4.11 -13.02
CA SER A 22 18.27 -3.78 -12.88
C SER A 22 18.95 -4.46 -11.69
N ILE A 23 18.18 -5.03 -10.76
CA ILE A 23 18.69 -5.78 -9.62
C ILE A 23 19.06 -7.19 -10.11
N ASP A 24 20.34 -7.56 -9.95
CA ASP A 24 20.88 -8.84 -10.41
C ASP A 24 20.55 -9.97 -9.42
N ASN A 25 19.26 -10.36 -9.35
CA ASN A 25 18.81 -11.57 -8.67
C ASN A 25 17.46 -12.08 -9.21
N GLN A 26 17.19 -13.37 -9.01
CA GLN A 26 15.98 -14.04 -9.53
C GLN A 26 14.69 -13.52 -8.89
N VAL A 27 14.72 -13.11 -7.60
CA VAL A 27 13.55 -12.64 -6.87
C VAL A 27 13.07 -11.31 -7.43
N ALA A 28 13.99 -10.37 -7.66
CA ALA A 28 13.67 -9.07 -8.25
C ALA A 28 13.17 -9.22 -9.70
N SER A 29 13.82 -10.09 -10.49
CA SER A 29 13.40 -10.39 -11.87
C SER A 29 11.99 -10.97 -11.90
N PHE A 30 11.70 -11.95 -11.06
CA PHE A 30 10.37 -12.56 -10.95
C PHE A 30 9.31 -11.55 -10.50
N ALA A 31 9.64 -10.71 -9.51
CA ALA A 31 8.74 -9.65 -9.05
C ALA A 31 8.44 -8.65 -10.18
N ALA A 32 9.45 -8.25 -10.97
CA ALA A 32 9.26 -7.36 -12.10
C ALA A 32 8.29 -7.95 -13.14
N ASP A 33 8.38 -9.25 -13.46
CA ASP A 33 7.48 -9.92 -14.40
C ASP A 33 6.04 -9.97 -13.88
N LEU A 34 5.85 -10.22 -12.58
CA LEU A 34 4.53 -10.17 -11.94
C LEU A 34 3.92 -8.77 -11.99
N PHE A 35 4.72 -7.74 -11.70
CA PHE A 35 4.26 -6.36 -11.73
C PHE A 35 3.96 -5.84 -13.13
N ASP A 36 4.72 -6.25 -14.14
CA ASP A 36 4.40 -5.98 -15.55
C ASP A 36 3.01 -6.54 -15.91
N PHE A 37 2.76 -7.80 -15.59
CA PHE A 37 1.46 -8.43 -15.83
C PHE A 37 0.34 -7.71 -15.07
N TYR A 38 0.58 -7.35 -13.81
CA TYR A 38 -0.40 -6.66 -12.98
C TYR A 38 -0.68 -5.25 -13.50
N LEU A 39 0.35 -4.49 -13.84
CA LEU A 39 0.22 -3.13 -14.40
C LEU A 39 -0.57 -3.14 -15.71
N MET A 40 -0.23 -4.03 -16.65
CA MET A 40 -0.97 -4.18 -17.91
C MET A 40 -2.45 -4.53 -17.68
N SER A 41 -2.73 -5.42 -16.72
CA SER A 41 -4.10 -5.83 -16.38
C SER A 41 -4.89 -4.70 -15.71
N TYR A 42 -4.22 -3.91 -14.88
CA TYR A 42 -4.81 -2.77 -14.18
C TYR A 42 -5.11 -1.61 -15.13
N GLN A 43 -4.19 -1.28 -16.04
CA GLN A 43 -4.34 -0.23 -17.04
C GLN A 43 -5.53 -0.47 -17.97
N LYS A 44 -5.78 -1.73 -18.35
CA LYS A 44 -6.96 -2.10 -19.17
C LYS A 44 -8.29 -1.78 -18.50
N ARG A 45 -8.34 -1.75 -17.17
CA ARG A 45 -9.57 -1.56 -16.39
C ARG A 45 -9.75 -0.14 -15.86
N THR A 46 -8.66 0.53 -15.50
CA THR A 46 -8.73 1.78 -14.72
C THR A 46 -8.14 3.00 -15.41
N ARG A 47 -7.39 2.84 -16.49
CA ARG A 47 -6.54 3.87 -17.12
C ARG A 47 -5.48 4.44 -16.15
N GLY A 48 -5.23 3.77 -15.03
CA GLY A 48 -4.22 4.17 -14.05
C GLY A 48 -2.80 3.94 -14.57
N GLN A 49 -1.89 4.83 -14.23
CA GLN A 49 -0.47 4.71 -14.59
C GLN A 49 0.33 3.89 -13.60
N ARG A 50 -0.24 3.62 -12.43
CA ARG A 50 0.39 2.88 -11.34
C ARG A 50 -0.54 1.79 -10.85
N VAL A 51 0.03 0.66 -10.47
CA VAL A 51 -0.70 -0.41 -9.80
C VAL A 51 -0.45 -0.33 -8.29
N PRO A 52 -1.51 -0.24 -7.47
CA PRO A 52 -1.35 -0.11 -6.02
C PRO A 52 -0.71 -1.35 -5.40
N LEU A 53 0.20 -1.14 -4.46
CA LEU A 53 0.73 -2.15 -3.54
C LEU A 53 0.01 -2.02 -2.19
N HIS A 54 -1.02 -2.83 -1.98
CA HIS A 54 -1.84 -2.76 -0.78
C HIS A 54 -1.13 -3.36 0.44
N ASP A 55 -0.72 -4.61 0.35
CA ASP A 55 -0.18 -5.38 1.47
C ASP A 55 1.15 -4.83 2.01
N PRO A 56 2.12 -4.39 1.17
CA PRO A 56 3.35 -3.80 1.65
C PRO A 56 3.15 -2.55 2.52
N CYS A 57 2.08 -1.77 2.33
CA CYS A 57 1.76 -0.64 3.20
C CYS A 57 1.55 -1.06 4.65
N ALA A 58 0.91 -2.21 4.90
CA ALA A 58 0.69 -2.70 6.27
C ALA A 58 2.00 -3.15 6.93
N VAL A 59 2.91 -3.74 6.15
CA VAL A 59 4.25 -4.13 6.63
C VAL A 59 5.09 -2.89 6.93
N LEU A 60 5.16 -1.94 5.99
CA LEU A 60 5.90 -0.68 6.15
C LEU A 60 5.39 0.14 7.33
N ALA A 61 4.08 0.15 7.58
CA ALA A 61 3.50 0.83 8.73
C ALA A 61 4.02 0.32 10.09
N ILE A 62 4.50 -0.93 10.13
CA ILE A 62 5.09 -1.53 11.33
C ILE A 62 6.61 -1.34 11.35
N THR A 63 7.27 -1.56 10.21
CA THR A 63 8.74 -1.58 10.14
C THR A 63 9.35 -0.19 9.96
N HIS A 64 8.62 0.74 9.34
CA HIS A 64 9.04 2.10 9.00
C HIS A 64 7.89 3.10 9.24
N PRO A 65 7.40 3.22 10.49
CA PRO A 65 6.27 4.10 10.80
C PRO A 65 6.53 5.56 10.49
N GLU A 66 7.79 5.97 10.43
CA GLU A 66 8.22 7.33 10.04
C GLU A 66 7.85 7.73 8.61
N LEU A 67 7.50 6.75 7.76
CA LEU A 67 7.03 7.02 6.40
C LEU A 67 5.58 7.51 6.35
N PHE A 68 4.85 7.42 7.46
CA PHE A 68 3.41 7.63 7.48
C PHE A 68 3.00 8.80 8.36
N GLU A 69 1.91 9.46 7.98
CA GLU A 69 1.15 10.32 8.89
C GLU A 69 -0.05 9.54 9.43
N PHE A 70 -0.05 9.28 10.74
CA PHE A 70 -1.12 8.57 11.43
C PHE A 70 -2.00 9.53 12.22
N GLU A 71 -3.29 9.23 12.28
CA GLU A 71 -4.22 9.86 13.19
C GLU A 71 -5.00 8.79 13.98
N LEU A 72 -5.08 8.96 15.29
CA LEU A 72 -5.90 8.08 16.13
C LEU A 72 -7.37 8.41 15.91
N ARG A 73 -8.16 7.43 15.46
CA ARG A 73 -9.57 7.57 15.10
C ARG A 73 -10.43 6.45 15.70
N ASN A 74 -11.74 6.69 15.76
CA ASN A 74 -12.69 5.60 15.90
C ASN A 74 -12.90 4.95 14.54
N VAL A 75 -12.71 3.64 14.48
CA VAL A 75 -12.96 2.81 13.28
C VAL A 75 -13.91 1.69 13.68
N THR A 76 -14.98 1.56 12.91
CA THR A 76 -15.99 0.51 13.08
C THR A 76 -16.14 -0.26 11.77
N VAL A 77 -16.44 -1.55 11.85
CA VAL A 77 -16.79 -2.35 10.67
C VAL A 77 -18.31 -2.42 10.57
N GLU A 78 -18.85 -2.03 9.41
CA GLU A 78 -20.27 -2.17 9.12
C GLU A 78 -20.62 -3.65 8.89
N THR A 79 -21.55 -4.20 9.65
CA THR A 79 -21.88 -5.63 9.62
C THR A 79 -23.28 -5.94 9.08
N GLU A 80 -24.18 -4.97 8.98
CA GLU A 80 -25.60 -5.17 8.68
C GLU A 80 -26.08 -4.52 7.37
N GLY A 81 -25.37 -3.49 6.88
CA GLY A 81 -25.76 -2.72 5.71
C GLY A 81 -25.86 -3.54 4.43
N ALA A 82 -26.93 -3.35 3.66
CA ALA A 82 -27.16 -4.07 2.40
C ALA A 82 -26.08 -3.80 1.34
N TYR A 83 -25.48 -2.62 1.35
CA TYR A 83 -24.46 -2.17 0.37
C TYR A 83 -23.08 -1.96 0.98
N THR A 84 -23.00 -1.79 2.30
CA THR A 84 -21.79 -1.35 3.00
C THR A 84 -21.23 -2.41 3.94
N ARG A 85 -21.84 -3.60 3.99
CA ARG A 85 -21.40 -4.69 4.85
C ARG A 85 -19.93 -5.06 4.57
N GLY A 86 -19.10 -5.03 5.62
CA GLY A 86 -17.65 -5.24 5.54
C GLY A 86 -16.84 -3.96 5.35
N MET A 87 -17.50 -2.80 5.16
CA MET A 87 -16.82 -1.53 5.02
C MET A 87 -16.25 -1.06 6.36
N THR A 88 -15.02 -0.59 6.37
CA THR A 88 -14.44 0.13 7.50
C THR A 88 -14.92 1.59 7.48
N VAL A 89 -15.59 2.00 8.55
CA VAL A 89 -16.10 3.36 8.73
C VAL A 89 -15.22 4.09 9.71
N VAL A 90 -14.59 5.18 9.27
CA VAL A 90 -13.71 6.02 10.09
C VAL A 90 -14.46 7.28 10.49
N ASP A 91 -14.58 7.56 11.78
CA ASP A 91 -15.13 8.84 12.24
C ASP A 91 -14.08 9.94 12.10
N GLN A 92 -14.19 10.70 11.02
CA GLN A 92 -13.30 11.83 10.74
C GLN A 92 -13.73 13.12 11.45
N ARG A 93 -14.96 13.19 11.93
CA ARG A 93 -15.50 14.41 12.57
C ARG A 93 -15.09 14.53 14.03
N GLY A 94 -14.86 13.40 14.70
CA GLY A 94 -14.51 13.35 16.11
C GLY A 94 -15.64 13.83 17.05
N TRP A 95 -16.90 13.79 16.59
CA TRP A 95 -18.07 14.22 17.36
C TRP A 95 -18.79 13.07 18.07
N GLY A 96 -18.38 11.84 17.77
CA GLY A 96 -18.97 10.67 18.40
C GLY A 96 -18.41 10.43 19.80
N ASP A 97 -19.24 9.86 20.68
CA ASP A 97 -18.83 9.43 22.02
C ASP A 97 -18.05 8.09 22.01
N GLN A 98 -17.76 7.56 20.82
CA GLN A 98 -17.06 6.29 20.68
C GLN A 98 -15.56 6.46 20.94
N PRO A 99 -14.93 5.51 21.66
CA PRO A 99 -13.51 5.59 21.95
C PRO A 99 -12.66 5.51 20.67
N LEU A 100 -11.57 6.26 20.64
CA LEU A 100 -10.55 6.13 19.61
C LEU A 100 -9.87 4.77 19.77
N ASN A 101 -9.83 3.97 18.70
CA ASN A 101 -9.41 2.56 18.76
C ASN A 101 -8.42 2.14 17.68
N CYS A 102 -8.09 3.04 16.73
CA CYS A 102 -7.25 2.69 15.60
C CYS A 102 -6.40 3.88 15.14
N GLU A 103 -5.11 3.66 14.98
CA GLU A 103 -4.24 4.57 14.24
C GLU A 103 -4.46 4.36 12.74
N VAL A 104 -5.02 5.38 12.08
CA VAL A 104 -5.33 5.36 10.66
C VAL A 104 -4.25 6.12 9.90
N ALA A 105 -3.64 5.47 8.93
CA ALA A 105 -2.65 6.09 8.06
C ALA A 105 -3.34 6.93 6.97
N TYR A 106 -2.99 8.21 6.88
CA TYR A 106 -3.55 9.16 5.92
C TYR A 106 -2.60 9.53 4.80
N LYS A 107 -1.29 9.52 5.06
CA LYS A 107 -0.27 9.79 4.04
C LYS A 107 0.89 8.82 4.17
N ILE A 108 1.61 8.66 3.08
CA ILE A 108 2.84 7.88 2.99
C ILE A 108 3.88 8.65 2.16
N ASP A 109 5.12 8.66 2.61
CA ASP A 109 6.25 9.03 1.76
C ASP A 109 6.51 7.91 0.76
N ARG A 110 5.85 8.01 -0.42
CA ARG A 110 5.93 6.99 -1.47
C ARG A 110 7.36 6.78 -1.95
N ASP A 111 8.08 7.85 -2.19
CA ASP A 111 9.38 7.77 -2.84
C ASP A 111 10.40 7.09 -1.92
N ARG A 112 10.39 7.45 -0.65
CA ARG A 112 11.22 6.77 0.35
C ARG A 112 10.77 5.31 0.57
N GLY A 113 9.48 5.04 0.61
CA GLY A 113 8.93 3.68 0.74
C GLY A 113 9.30 2.80 -0.44
N MET A 114 9.25 3.31 -1.68
CA MET A 114 9.69 2.57 -2.87
C MET A 114 11.20 2.32 -2.88
N GLN A 115 12.00 3.28 -2.40
CA GLN A 115 13.43 3.07 -2.23
C GLN A 115 13.71 1.92 -1.26
N ILE A 116 13.05 1.89 -0.10
CA ILE A 116 13.16 0.79 0.88
C ILE A 116 12.73 -0.55 0.27
N PHE A 117 11.67 -0.54 -0.53
CA PHE A 117 11.22 -1.73 -1.24
C PHE A 117 12.30 -2.26 -2.20
N LEU A 118 12.91 -1.41 -3.03
CA LEU A 118 13.98 -1.79 -3.96
C LEU A 118 15.25 -2.23 -3.19
N GLU A 119 15.64 -1.51 -2.15
CA GLU A 119 16.74 -1.90 -1.25
C GLU A 119 16.50 -3.29 -0.66
N THR A 120 15.29 -3.59 -0.21
CA THR A 120 14.92 -4.91 0.32
C THR A 120 15.02 -5.97 -0.77
N MET A 121 14.51 -5.71 -1.98
CA MET A 121 14.63 -6.65 -3.10
C MET A 121 16.08 -6.93 -3.48
N SER A 122 16.99 -5.99 -3.30
CA SER A 122 18.42 -6.18 -3.56
C SER A 122 19.15 -7.05 -2.53
N THR A 123 18.55 -7.30 -1.36
CA THR A 123 19.16 -8.14 -0.31
C THR A 123 19.06 -9.64 -0.60
N TYR A 124 18.19 -10.04 -1.52
CA TYR A 124 18.07 -11.45 -1.88
C TYR A 124 19.28 -11.90 -2.69
N THR A 125 19.94 -12.92 -2.17
CA THR A 125 21.09 -13.57 -2.84
C THR A 125 20.68 -14.96 -3.31
N GLU A 126 21.20 -15.38 -4.47
CA GLU A 126 21.10 -16.77 -4.90
C GLU A 126 21.93 -17.65 -3.97
N ASN A 127 21.30 -18.66 -3.37
CA ASN A 127 22.01 -19.73 -2.64
C ASN A 127 22.35 -20.87 -3.56
#